data_57d6b9b297ad28b76fed963099480396
#
_entry.id   57d6b9b297ad28b76fed963099480396
#
_cell.length_a   1.000
_cell.length_b   1.000
_cell.length_c   1.000
_cell.angle_alpha   90.00
_cell.angle_beta   90.00
_cell.angle_gamma   90.00
#
_symmetry.space_group_name_H-M   'P 1'
#
loop_
_entity.id
_entity.type
_entity.pdbx_description
1 polymer ?
#
loop_
_entity_poly.entity_id
_entity_poly.type
_entity_poly.pdbx_seq_one_letter_code
_entity_poly.pdbx_strand_id
1 'polypeptide(L)'
;MNNNFWKGKRVLITGDTGFKGAWLSLILGMHGAKVQGISSSKFSGNNELYSLLSVNKISNTVDCDVRDFDGVLSAFNSFNPEVVFHLAAQPLVRQSYQDPVTTYEVNVMGTMSILEAVRQSPSVQSAVIVTTDKCYKNNEWEWGYRENDPMGGHDPYSSSKACAELLTQSYQQSFFNDCSNSTGVSTVRAGNVIGGGDFSEDRLIPDLYRAISTNNKLLLRSPLATRPWQHVFEPISGYLKVAEGLFESGAKANDCWNFGPNNSDIRTVQEITELFLACWGIKDIIDFDTSTQPHEAKSLSLDISKAQFKLYWSPQWDLENAMEKTAIWYKACFEDGDILKISTEQIEEYY
;
A
#
# COMPACT_ATOMS: atom_id res chain seq x y z
N MET A 1 13.77 -0.59 -11.45
CA MET A 1 14.44 -0.26 -10.16
C MET A 1 15.93 -0.11 -10.37
N ASN A 2 16.57 0.87 -9.73
CA ASN A 2 18.04 0.99 -9.79
C ASN A 2 18.66 0.09 -8.71
N ASN A 3 19.08 -1.11 -9.09
CA ASN A 3 19.59 -2.13 -8.15
C ASN A 3 20.80 -1.66 -7.32
N ASN A 4 21.56 -0.68 -7.79
CA ASN A 4 22.71 -0.16 -7.06
C ASN A 4 22.35 0.96 -6.08
N PHE A 5 21.20 1.62 -6.23
CA PHE A 5 20.78 2.72 -5.39
C PHE A 5 20.50 2.28 -3.95
N TRP A 6 19.81 1.15 -3.78
CA TRP A 6 19.32 0.69 -2.48
C TRP A 6 20.41 0.04 -1.62
N LYS A 7 21.51 -0.41 -2.22
CA LYS A 7 22.58 -1.11 -1.52
C LYS A 7 23.17 -0.26 -0.40
N GLY A 8 23.00 -0.73 0.84
CA GLY A 8 23.50 -0.06 2.04
C GLY A 8 22.66 1.13 2.53
N LYS A 9 21.61 1.56 1.80
CA LYS A 9 20.70 2.62 2.24
C LYS A 9 19.98 2.22 3.52
N ARG A 10 19.87 3.16 4.45
CA ARG A 10 19.05 3.00 5.67
C ARG A 10 17.62 3.41 5.37
N VAL A 11 16.74 2.44 5.32
CA VAL A 11 15.32 2.62 4.97
C VAL A 11 14.45 2.32 6.18
N LEU A 12 13.64 3.28 6.59
CA LEU A 12 12.66 3.11 7.65
C LEU A 12 11.27 2.94 7.06
N ILE A 13 10.57 1.89 7.48
CA ILE A 13 9.22 1.56 7.00
C ILE A 13 8.27 1.52 8.18
N THR A 14 7.26 2.39 8.21
CA THR A 14 6.18 2.22 9.19
C THR A 14 5.12 1.30 8.64
N GLY A 15 4.59 0.40 9.47
CA GLY A 15 3.66 -0.64 9.03
C GLY A 15 4.33 -1.76 8.22
N ASP A 16 5.61 -2.05 8.51
CA ASP A 16 6.41 -3.09 7.87
C ASP A 16 5.85 -4.51 8.10
N THR A 17 5.06 -4.73 9.14
CA THR A 17 4.38 -6.01 9.41
C THR A 17 3.10 -6.19 8.61
N GLY A 18 2.56 -5.13 8.01
CA GLY A 18 1.37 -5.18 7.17
C GLY A 18 1.65 -5.72 5.76
N PHE A 19 0.60 -5.98 4.97
CA PHE A 19 0.68 -6.59 3.64
C PHE A 19 1.70 -5.89 2.72
N LYS A 20 1.51 -4.61 2.39
CA LYS A 20 2.45 -3.88 1.54
C LYS A 20 3.83 -3.69 2.18
N GLY A 21 3.85 -3.47 3.51
CA GLY A 21 5.10 -3.23 4.23
C GLY A 21 6.01 -4.45 4.27
N ALA A 22 5.46 -5.65 4.44
CA ALA A 22 6.22 -6.90 4.41
C ALA A 22 6.84 -7.16 3.03
N TRP A 23 6.07 -6.98 1.95
CA TRP A 23 6.60 -7.08 0.57
C TRP A 23 7.68 -6.03 0.29
N LEU A 24 7.46 -4.77 0.67
CA LEU A 24 8.45 -3.71 0.49
C LEU A 24 9.74 -4.00 1.27
N SER A 25 9.63 -4.51 2.50
CA SER A 25 10.78 -4.90 3.32
C SER A 25 11.60 -6.02 2.68
N LEU A 26 10.92 -7.05 2.14
CA LEU A 26 11.58 -8.15 1.45
C LEU A 26 12.30 -7.65 0.19
N ILE A 27 11.63 -6.88 -0.66
CA ILE A 27 12.19 -6.31 -1.89
C ILE A 27 13.43 -5.48 -1.58
N LEU A 28 13.35 -4.57 -0.62
CA LEU A 28 14.47 -3.72 -0.24
C LEU A 28 15.64 -4.51 0.35
N GLY A 29 15.34 -5.52 1.16
CA GLY A 29 16.35 -6.42 1.72
C GLY A 29 17.09 -7.21 0.64
N MET A 30 16.39 -7.75 -0.37
CA MET A 30 16.99 -8.44 -1.52
C MET A 30 17.90 -7.50 -2.33
N HIS A 31 17.61 -6.21 -2.37
CA HIS A 31 18.45 -5.19 -3.02
C HIS A 31 19.53 -4.59 -2.10
N GLY A 32 19.73 -5.19 -0.92
CA GLY A 32 20.83 -4.85 0.00
C GLY A 32 20.60 -3.59 0.82
N ALA A 33 19.40 -3.09 0.96
CA ALA A 33 19.09 -2.02 1.89
C ALA A 33 19.17 -2.52 3.35
N LYS A 34 19.47 -1.61 4.27
CA LYS A 34 19.32 -1.82 5.71
C LYS A 34 17.93 -1.34 6.10
N VAL A 35 17.06 -2.27 6.47
CA VAL A 35 15.66 -1.96 6.76
C VAL A 35 15.40 -1.94 8.26
N GLN A 36 14.70 -0.93 8.74
CA GLN A 36 14.10 -0.88 10.08
C GLN A 36 12.60 -0.64 9.96
N GLY A 37 11.82 -1.44 10.68
CA GLY A 37 10.38 -1.30 10.78
C GLY A 37 9.94 -0.49 12.00
N ILE A 38 8.77 0.15 11.91
CA ILE A 38 7.98 0.64 13.04
C ILE A 38 6.57 0.10 12.86
N SER A 39 6.13 -0.75 13.78
CA SER A 39 4.77 -1.30 13.80
C SER A 39 4.31 -1.49 15.24
N SER A 40 3.01 -1.29 15.47
CA SER A 40 2.45 -1.53 16.81
C SER A 40 1.90 -2.95 16.93
N SER A 41 2.38 -3.70 17.91
CA SER A 41 1.88 -5.04 18.24
C SER A 41 0.40 -5.04 18.64
N LYS A 42 -0.13 -3.91 19.10
CA LYS A 42 -1.54 -3.74 19.49
C LYS A 42 -2.50 -3.72 18.30
N PHE A 43 -2.02 -3.28 17.13
CA PHE A 43 -2.82 -3.09 15.93
C PHE A 43 -2.32 -3.94 14.75
N SER A 44 -1.19 -4.62 14.93
CA SER A 44 -0.76 -5.60 13.95
C SER A 44 -1.77 -6.74 13.98
N GLY A 45 -2.70 -6.69 13.03
CA GLY A 45 -3.48 -7.85 12.65
C GLY A 45 -2.53 -9.00 12.30
N ASN A 46 -3.02 -9.97 11.63
CA ASN A 46 -2.27 -11.16 11.27
C ASN A 46 -0.88 -10.83 10.68
N ASN A 47 0.19 -10.96 11.48
CA ASN A 47 1.60 -10.80 11.04
C ASN A 47 2.08 -12.02 10.26
N GLU A 48 1.15 -12.81 9.73
CA GLU A 48 1.41 -14.07 9.07
C GLU A 48 2.33 -13.89 7.88
N LEU A 49 2.03 -12.94 6.98
CA LEU A 49 2.90 -12.66 5.85
C LEU A 49 4.32 -12.25 6.27
N TYR A 50 4.45 -11.40 7.29
CA TYR A 50 5.75 -10.97 7.81
C TYR A 50 6.61 -12.16 8.26
N SER A 51 5.97 -13.15 8.90
CA SER A 51 6.62 -14.37 9.34
C SER A 51 6.95 -15.31 8.17
N LEU A 52 6.00 -15.53 7.26
CA LEU A 52 6.17 -16.36 6.07
C LEU A 52 7.31 -15.87 5.17
N LEU A 53 7.44 -14.55 5.01
CA LEU A 53 8.53 -13.92 4.25
C LEU A 53 9.84 -13.81 5.05
N SER A 54 9.88 -14.27 6.30
CA SER A 54 11.05 -14.14 7.18
C SER A 54 11.59 -12.70 7.27
N VAL A 55 10.70 -11.70 7.23
CA VAL A 55 11.10 -10.28 7.24
C VAL A 55 11.87 -9.92 8.51
N ASN A 56 11.62 -10.61 9.63
CA ASN A 56 12.36 -10.47 10.89
C ASN A 56 13.88 -10.76 10.77
N LYS A 57 14.32 -11.41 9.70
CA LYS A 57 15.75 -11.61 9.39
C LYS A 57 16.35 -10.45 8.59
N ILE A 58 15.49 -9.61 8.01
CA ILE A 58 15.85 -8.50 7.12
C ILE A 58 15.70 -7.15 7.84
N SER A 59 14.58 -6.99 8.56
CA SER A 59 14.19 -5.77 9.25
C SER A 59 14.22 -5.98 10.77
N ASN A 60 14.74 -4.96 11.49
CA ASN A 60 14.57 -4.87 12.93
C ASN A 60 13.34 -3.99 13.22
N THR A 61 12.22 -4.62 13.55
CA THR A 61 10.97 -3.91 13.81
C THR A 61 10.90 -3.40 15.25
N VAL A 62 10.70 -2.10 15.41
CA VAL A 62 10.45 -1.46 16.71
C VAL A 62 8.94 -1.51 16.99
N ASP A 63 8.53 -2.06 18.14
CA ASP A 63 7.15 -1.99 18.60
C ASP A 63 6.82 -0.58 19.08
N CYS A 64 6.20 0.21 18.20
CA CYS A 64 5.83 1.59 18.48
C CYS A 64 4.58 1.97 17.70
N ASP A 65 3.66 2.64 18.38
CA ASP A 65 2.49 3.25 17.75
C ASP A 65 2.90 4.56 17.07
N VAL A 66 2.53 4.77 15.81
CA VAL A 66 2.86 6.00 15.08
C VAL A 66 2.26 7.27 15.69
N ARG A 67 1.31 7.13 16.61
CA ARG A 67 0.72 8.23 17.39
C ARG A 67 1.64 8.68 18.55
N ASP A 68 2.55 7.81 18.98
CA ASP A 68 3.57 8.13 19.98
C ASP A 68 4.75 8.83 19.30
N PHE A 69 4.70 10.16 19.27
CA PHE A 69 5.72 10.97 18.62
C PHE A 69 7.13 10.76 19.22
N ASP A 70 7.23 10.67 20.53
CA ASP A 70 8.53 10.51 21.21
C ASP A 70 9.16 9.14 20.88
N GLY A 71 8.34 8.08 20.85
CA GLY A 71 8.74 6.75 20.41
C GLY A 71 9.20 6.73 18.96
N VAL A 72 8.43 7.35 18.06
CA VAL A 72 8.78 7.51 16.64
C VAL A 72 10.11 8.27 16.50
N LEU A 73 10.26 9.42 17.14
CA LEU A 73 11.48 10.24 17.05
C LEU A 73 12.70 9.49 17.62
N SER A 74 12.52 8.72 18.68
CA SER A 74 13.58 7.85 19.23
C SER A 74 14.03 6.79 18.22
N ALA A 75 13.09 6.16 17.50
CA ALA A 75 13.43 5.19 16.45
C ALA A 75 14.18 5.85 15.28
N PHE A 76 13.79 7.05 14.86
CA PHE A 76 14.49 7.84 13.84
C PHE A 76 15.93 8.17 14.30
N ASN A 77 16.10 8.69 15.51
CA ASN A 77 17.40 9.08 16.04
C ASN A 77 18.36 7.88 16.20
N SER A 78 17.84 6.71 16.56
CA SER A 78 18.67 5.51 16.73
C SER A 78 19.12 4.91 15.40
N PHE A 79 18.28 4.95 14.39
CA PHE A 79 18.54 4.34 13.08
C PHE A 79 19.17 5.31 12.06
N ASN A 80 18.87 6.60 12.19
CA ASN A 80 19.30 7.66 11.26
C ASN A 80 18.90 7.33 9.80
N PRO A 81 17.62 7.15 9.48
CA PRO A 81 17.17 6.75 8.15
C PRO A 81 17.53 7.79 7.09
N GLU A 82 17.82 7.32 5.88
CA GLU A 82 18.01 8.15 4.68
C GLU A 82 16.73 8.22 3.85
N VAL A 83 15.95 7.13 3.88
CA VAL A 83 14.66 7.02 3.17
C VAL A 83 13.60 6.54 4.15
N VAL A 84 12.41 7.13 4.06
CA VAL A 84 11.25 6.78 4.89
C VAL A 84 10.07 6.42 4.01
N PHE A 85 9.45 5.27 4.28
CA PHE A 85 8.15 4.90 3.73
C PHE A 85 7.12 4.83 4.85
N HIS A 86 6.09 5.67 4.80
CA HIS A 86 5.01 5.66 5.77
C HIS A 86 3.81 4.89 5.22
N LEU A 87 3.66 3.62 5.66
CA LEU A 87 2.56 2.74 5.28
C LEU A 87 1.62 2.43 6.45
N ALA A 88 2.03 2.72 7.69
CA ALA A 88 1.20 2.47 8.86
C ALA A 88 -0.13 3.24 8.75
N ALA A 89 -1.23 2.51 8.88
CA ALA A 89 -2.57 3.07 8.80
C ALA A 89 -3.59 2.10 9.42
N GLN A 90 -4.75 2.61 9.81
CA GLN A 90 -5.97 1.80 9.90
C GLN A 90 -6.58 1.74 8.48
N PRO A 91 -6.50 0.61 7.74
CA PRO A 91 -6.79 0.57 6.32
C PRO A 91 -8.20 0.08 5.96
N LEU A 92 -9.01 -0.34 6.94
CA LEU A 92 -10.27 -1.03 6.71
C LEU A 92 -11.44 -0.04 6.78
N VAL A 93 -12.19 0.07 5.69
CA VAL A 93 -13.35 0.97 5.58
C VAL A 93 -14.41 0.63 6.63
N ARG A 94 -14.77 -0.65 6.80
CA ARG A 94 -15.79 -1.05 7.78
C ARG A 94 -15.37 -0.76 9.21
N GLN A 95 -14.13 -1.03 9.56
CA GLN A 95 -13.57 -0.70 10.87
C GLN A 95 -13.62 0.81 11.13
N SER A 96 -13.45 1.64 10.09
CA SER A 96 -13.52 3.11 10.25
C SER A 96 -14.92 3.61 10.64
N TYR A 97 -15.97 2.92 10.25
CA TYR A 97 -17.33 3.21 10.72
C TYR A 97 -17.56 2.80 12.19
N GLN A 98 -16.88 1.74 12.63
CA GLN A 98 -17.00 1.26 14.02
C GLN A 98 -16.16 2.11 14.98
N ASP A 99 -14.95 2.51 14.55
CA ASP A 99 -14.02 3.30 15.33
C ASP A 99 -13.41 4.44 14.48
N PRO A 100 -14.18 5.51 14.24
CA PRO A 100 -13.69 6.64 13.48
C PRO A 100 -12.58 7.41 14.22
N VAL A 101 -12.61 7.48 15.55
CA VAL A 101 -11.60 8.22 16.33
C VAL A 101 -10.22 7.62 16.12
N THR A 102 -10.05 6.33 16.39
CA THR A 102 -8.76 5.64 16.15
C THR A 102 -8.35 5.74 14.68
N THR A 103 -9.31 5.70 13.74
CA THR A 103 -9.00 5.86 12.31
C THR A 103 -8.34 7.20 12.00
N TYR A 104 -8.90 8.31 12.50
CA TYR A 104 -8.29 9.63 12.31
C TYR A 104 -6.99 9.80 13.11
N GLU A 105 -6.94 9.33 14.35
CA GLU A 105 -5.72 9.38 15.14
C GLU A 105 -4.55 8.68 14.46
N VAL A 106 -4.74 7.46 13.97
CA VAL A 106 -3.69 6.72 13.29
C VAL A 106 -3.35 7.35 11.93
N ASN A 107 -4.37 7.62 11.11
CA ASN A 107 -4.14 8.01 9.72
C ASN A 107 -3.72 9.48 9.56
N VAL A 108 -4.17 10.37 10.44
CA VAL A 108 -3.84 11.81 10.36
C VAL A 108 -2.77 12.17 11.36
N MET A 109 -2.99 11.90 12.65
CA MET A 109 -2.02 12.26 13.69
C MET A 109 -0.75 11.42 13.60
N GLY A 110 -0.88 10.12 13.26
CA GLY A 110 0.29 9.28 12.96
C GLY A 110 1.09 9.80 11.77
N THR A 111 0.42 10.21 10.68
CA THR A 111 1.12 10.86 9.54
C THR A 111 1.82 12.15 9.97
N MET A 112 1.18 12.97 10.83
CA MET A 112 1.81 14.18 11.39
C MET A 112 3.07 13.84 12.19
N SER A 113 3.02 12.83 13.04
CA SER A 113 4.17 12.40 13.83
C SER A 113 5.35 11.98 12.94
N ILE A 114 5.08 11.27 11.85
CA ILE A 114 6.13 10.88 10.90
C ILE A 114 6.70 12.10 10.15
N LEU A 115 5.85 13.00 9.64
CA LEU A 115 6.30 14.21 8.96
C LEU A 115 7.16 15.11 9.88
N GLU A 116 6.77 15.19 11.15
CA GLU A 116 7.53 15.95 12.15
C GLU A 116 8.86 15.27 12.50
N ALA A 117 8.89 13.94 12.61
CA ALA A 117 10.13 13.19 12.78
C ALA A 117 11.07 13.33 11.56
N VAL A 118 10.53 13.31 10.35
CA VAL A 118 11.29 13.62 9.10
C VAL A 118 11.89 15.01 9.16
N ARG A 119 11.10 16.03 9.59
CA ARG A 119 11.55 17.42 9.69
C ARG A 119 12.70 17.59 10.69
N GLN A 120 12.69 16.82 11.78
CA GLN A 120 13.71 16.88 12.83
C GLN A 120 14.91 15.97 12.58
N SER A 121 14.91 15.18 11.50
CA SER A 121 15.96 14.19 11.20
C SER A 121 16.81 14.59 9.99
N PRO A 122 17.99 15.22 10.17
CA PRO A 122 18.81 15.71 9.06
C PRO A 122 19.33 14.61 8.12
N SER A 123 19.29 13.35 8.55
CA SER A 123 19.69 12.21 7.71
C SER A 123 18.68 11.86 6.62
N VAL A 124 17.40 12.23 6.82
CA VAL A 124 16.34 11.88 5.86
C VAL A 124 16.44 12.77 4.61
N GLN A 125 16.56 12.13 3.46
CA GLN A 125 16.61 12.79 2.16
C GLN A 125 15.33 12.54 1.35
N SER A 126 14.61 11.45 1.64
CA SER A 126 13.39 11.05 0.94
C SER A 126 12.34 10.51 1.89
N ALA A 127 11.11 11.02 1.80
CA ALA A 127 9.97 10.49 2.55
C ALA A 127 8.75 10.30 1.62
N VAL A 128 8.25 9.07 1.57
CA VAL A 128 7.09 8.66 0.78
C VAL A 128 5.93 8.34 1.71
N ILE A 129 4.85 9.09 1.59
CA ILE A 129 3.64 8.95 2.40
C ILE A 129 2.57 8.21 1.59
N VAL A 130 2.23 7.00 2.01
CA VAL A 130 1.29 6.13 1.29
C VAL A 130 -0.15 6.44 1.70
N THR A 131 -0.94 6.83 0.71
CA THR A 131 -2.37 7.11 0.89
C THR A 131 -3.22 6.13 0.07
N THR A 132 -4.27 6.58 -0.60
CA THR A 132 -5.23 5.73 -1.31
C THR A 132 -5.90 6.49 -2.45
N ASP A 133 -6.44 5.77 -3.44
CA ASP A 133 -7.35 6.29 -4.45
C ASP A 133 -8.66 6.85 -3.85
N LYS A 134 -9.06 6.37 -2.68
CA LYS A 134 -10.29 6.79 -1.99
C LYS A 134 -10.20 8.19 -1.35
N CYS A 135 -9.03 8.85 -1.42
CA CYS A 135 -8.86 10.22 -0.94
C CYS A 135 -9.59 11.27 -1.80
N TYR A 136 -9.98 10.92 -3.01
CA TYR A 136 -10.70 11.82 -3.92
C TYR A 136 -12.18 11.99 -3.55
N LYS A 137 -12.73 13.16 -3.85
CA LYS A 137 -14.19 13.35 -3.88
C LYS A 137 -14.75 12.54 -5.06
N ASN A 138 -15.27 11.35 -4.76
CA ASN A 138 -15.76 10.46 -5.80
C ASN A 138 -17.12 10.94 -6.36
N ASN A 139 -17.14 11.30 -7.63
CA ASN A 139 -18.33 11.68 -8.39
C ASN A 139 -18.89 10.51 -9.22
N GLU A 140 -18.30 9.31 -9.12
CA GLU A 140 -18.69 8.09 -9.86
C GLU A 140 -18.77 8.29 -11.38
N TRP A 141 -17.86 9.11 -11.95
CA TRP A 141 -17.78 9.42 -13.37
C TRP A 141 -16.88 8.43 -14.14
N GLU A 142 -16.84 8.58 -15.47
CA GLU A 142 -16.14 7.64 -16.36
C GLU A 142 -14.63 7.86 -16.41
N TRP A 143 -14.14 9.03 -15.98
CA TRP A 143 -12.72 9.38 -16.04
C TRP A 143 -11.95 8.96 -14.78
N GLY A 144 -10.70 8.57 -14.98
CA GLY A 144 -9.78 8.37 -13.85
C GLY A 144 -9.47 9.70 -13.14
N TYR A 145 -9.38 9.65 -11.80
CA TYR A 145 -9.01 10.80 -10.98
C TYR A 145 -7.56 11.15 -11.19
N ARG A 146 -7.29 12.45 -11.37
CA ARG A 146 -5.96 13.04 -11.48
C ARG A 146 -5.50 13.56 -10.14
N GLU A 147 -4.19 13.74 -9.99
CA GLU A 147 -3.60 14.17 -8.72
C GLU A 147 -4.06 15.56 -8.25
N ASN A 148 -4.55 16.41 -9.13
CA ASN A 148 -5.10 17.74 -8.85
C ASN A 148 -6.62 17.78 -8.69
N ASP A 149 -7.31 16.64 -8.80
CA ASP A 149 -8.74 16.57 -8.57
C ASP A 149 -9.09 16.77 -7.08
N PRO A 150 -10.30 17.27 -6.77
CA PRO A 150 -10.69 17.58 -5.39
C PRO A 150 -10.58 16.39 -4.45
N MET A 151 -9.99 16.64 -3.26
CA MET A 151 -9.97 15.70 -2.15
C MET A 151 -11.33 15.62 -1.45
N GLY A 152 -11.65 14.47 -0.86
CA GLY A 152 -12.83 14.29 -0.02
C GLY A 152 -13.34 12.86 -0.06
N GLY A 153 -13.27 12.15 1.05
CA GLY A 153 -13.80 10.80 1.19
C GLY A 153 -15.18 10.78 1.81
N HIS A 154 -16.03 9.83 1.42
CA HIS A 154 -17.37 9.68 1.99
C HIS A 154 -17.33 9.05 3.38
N ASP A 155 -16.50 8.02 3.57
CA ASP A 155 -16.36 7.30 4.83
C ASP A 155 -15.17 7.84 5.67
N PRO A 156 -15.09 7.50 6.98
CA PRO A 156 -14.02 8.00 7.83
C PRO A 156 -12.60 7.59 7.39
N TYR A 157 -12.43 6.39 6.82
CA TYR A 157 -11.14 5.96 6.27
C TYR A 157 -10.73 6.84 5.08
N SER A 158 -11.60 6.98 4.09
CA SER A 158 -11.36 7.76 2.88
C SER A 158 -11.07 9.23 3.21
N SER A 159 -11.88 9.81 4.11
CA SER A 159 -11.69 11.17 4.61
C SER A 159 -10.38 11.33 5.39
N SER A 160 -10.00 10.38 6.25
CA SER A 160 -8.73 10.44 6.99
C SER A 160 -7.52 10.42 6.05
N LYS A 161 -7.59 9.67 4.96
CA LYS A 161 -6.53 9.63 3.94
C LYS A 161 -6.47 10.92 3.11
N ALA A 162 -7.62 11.55 2.82
CA ALA A 162 -7.65 12.89 2.23
C ALA A 162 -7.03 13.94 3.18
N CYS A 163 -7.30 13.85 4.48
CA CYS A 163 -6.64 14.71 5.47
C CYS A 163 -5.12 14.49 5.51
N ALA A 164 -4.64 13.26 5.41
CA ALA A 164 -3.20 12.95 5.33
C ALA A 164 -2.54 13.55 4.09
N GLU A 165 -3.24 13.57 2.94
CA GLU A 165 -2.79 14.26 1.71
C GLU A 165 -2.64 15.77 1.93
N LEU A 166 -3.68 16.43 2.47
CA LEU A 166 -3.68 17.86 2.74
C LEU A 166 -2.63 18.24 3.78
N LEU A 167 -2.46 17.42 4.81
CA LEU A 167 -1.43 17.60 5.82
C LEU A 167 -0.03 17.51 5.21
N THR A 168 0.22 16.49 4.39
CA THR A 168 1.52 16.33 3.70
C THR A 168 1.79 17.51 2.78
N GLN A 169 0.80 17.96 2.01
CA GLN A 169 0.93 19.14 1.15
C GLN A 169 1.26 20.41 1.97
N SER A 170 0.63 20.59 3.13
CA SER A 170 0.95 21.71 4.03
C SER A 170 2.40 21.65 4.51
N TYR A 171 2.88 20.46 4.90
CA TYR A 171 4.27 20.27 5.32
C TYR A 171 5.26 20.50 4.17
N GLN A 172 4.96 20.01 2.96
CA GLN A 172 5.75 20.29 1.76
C GLN A 172 5.93 21.81 1.56
N GLN A 173 4.83 22.57 1.61
CA GLN A 173 4.86 24.01 1.35
C GLN A 173 5.51 24.81 2.48
N SER A 174 5.33 24.39 3.73
CA SER A 174 5.78 25.15 4.90
C SER A 174 7.21 24.83 5.33
N PHE A 175 7.67 23.59 5.15
CA PHE A 175 8.92 23.11 5.74
C PHE A 175 9.86 22.41 4.76
N PHE A 176 9.36 21.89 3.63
CA PHE A 176 10.14 21.11 2.68
C PHE A 176 10.19 21.74 1.28
N ASN A 177 9.85 23.01 1.13
CA ASN A 177 9.84 23.70 -0.16
C ASN A 177 11.05 24.65 -0.36
N ASP A 178 11.93 24.76 0.62
CA ASP A 178 13.15 25.53 0.51
C ASP A 178 14.21 24.72 -0.28
N CYS A 179 14.76 25.33 -1.35
CA CYS A 179 15.82 24.71 -2.16
C CYS A 179 17.10 24.41 -1.35
N SER A 180 17.26 25.00 -0.16
CA SER A 180 18.32 24.66 0.79
C SER A 180 18.07 23.38 1.55
N ASN A 181 16.81 22.89 1.59
CA ASN A 181 16.45 21.63 2.23
C ASN A 181 16.61 20.47 1.24
N SER A 182 17.50 19.53 1.57
CA SER A 182 17.74 18.34 0.76
C SER A 182 16.62 17.30 0.85
N THR A 183 15.71 17.41 1.84
CA THR A 183 14.65 16.44 2.07
C THR A 183 13.50 16.61 1.09
N GLY A 184 13.23 15.58 0.29
CA GLY A 184 12.04 15.49 -0.55
C GLY A 184 10.92 14.71 0.13
N VAL A 185 9.67 15.16 -0.03
CA VAL A 185 8.48 14.51 0.53
C VAL A 185 7.41 14.39 -0.55
N SER A 186 6.80 13.22 -0.73
CA SER A 186 5.71 13.00 -1.69
C SER A 186 4.64 12.09 -1.13
N THR A 187 3.40 12.29 -1.58
CA THR A 187 2.33 11.31 -1.37
C THR A 187 2.20 10.38 -2.57
N VAL A 188 1.80 9.15 -2.31
CA VAL A 188 1.55 8.14 -3.34
C VAL A 188 0.20 7.47 -3.10
N ARG A 189 -0.63 7.42 -4.14
CA ARG A 189 -1.99 6.90 -4.12
C ARG A 189 -2.07 5.65 -4.96
N ALA A 190 -2.71 4.63 -4.43
CA ALA A 190 -2.96 3.40 -5.18
C ALA A 190 -4.38 2.88 -4.91
N GLY A 191 -4.94 2.22 -5.91
CA GLY A 191 -6.25 1.58 -5.85
C GLY A 191 -6.21 0.22 -5.16
N ASN A 192 -7.11 -0.65 -5.58
CA ASN A 192 -7.21 -2.01 -5.07
C ASN A 192 -5.96 -2.83 -5.44
N VAL A 193 -5.31 -3.38 -4.44
CA VAL A 193 -4.07 -4.13 -4.59
C VAL A 193 -4.32 -5.59 -4.22
N ILE A 194 -3.89 -6.51 -5.08
CA ILE A 194 -3.92 -7.96 -4.86
C ILE A 194 -2.49 -8.50 -4.83
N GLY A 195 -2.34 -9.69 -4.28
CA GLY A 195 -1.04 -10.37 -4.18
C GLY A 195 -1.08 -11.40 -3.06
N GLY A 196 -0.12 -12.28 -3.02
CA GLY A 196 -0.04 -13.30 -1.96
C GLY A 196 0.15 -12.69 -0.58
N GLY A 197 -0.49 -13.28 0.42
CA GLY A 197 -0.29 -12.95 1.83
C GLY A 197 -1.07 -11.74 2.37
N ASP A 198 -2.06 -11.23 1.66
CA ASP A 198 -3.08 -10.41 2.30
C ASP A 198 -4.06 -11.34 3.03
N PHE A 199 -4.10 -11.27 4.34
CA PHE A 199 -5.01 -12.06 5.18
C PHE A 199 -6.07 -11.18 5.86
N SER A 200 -6.21 -9.91 5.41
CA SER A 200 -7.18 -8.97 5.99
C SER A 200 -8.62 -9.45 5.77
N GLU A 201 -9.47 -9.19 6.75
CA GLU A 201 -10.92 -9.41 6.62
C GLU A 201 -11.55 -8.38 5.69
N ASP A 202 -12.73 -8.70 5.17
CA ASP A 202 -13.51 -7.83 4.28
C ASP A 202 -12.80 -7.42 2.98
N ARG A 203 -11.83 -8.22 2.52
CA ARG A 203 -11.19 -8.08 1.21
C ARG A 203 -11.43 -9.31 0.34
N LEU A 204 -11.69 -9.07 -0.94
CA LEU A 204 -12.15 -10.09 -1.88
C LEU A 204 -11.24 -11.32 -1.96
N ILE A 205 -9.95 -11.15 -2.26
CA ILE A 205 -9.01 -12.28 -2.44
C ILE A 205 -8.77 -13.04 -1.14
N PRO A 206 -8.49 -12.39 0.01
CA PRO A 206 -8.43 -13.05 1.30
C PRO A 206 -9.70 -13.82 1.67
N ASP A 207 -10.89 -13.25 1.40
CA ASP A 207 -12.16 -13.90 1.69
C ASP A 207 -12.38 -15.12 0.79
N LEU A 208 -12.01 -15.05 -0.50
CA LEU A 208 -12.01 -16.19 -1.42
C LEU A 208 -11.06 -17.30 -0.93
N TYR A 209 -9.83 -16.96 -0.55
CA TYR A 209 -8.88 -17.93 -0.01
C TYR A 209 -9.42 -18.62 1.25
N ARG A 210 -10.01 -17.86 2.20
CA ARG A 210 -10.65 -18.43 3.38
C ARG A 210 -11.80 -19.36 3.02
N ALA A 211 -12.66 -18.96 2.08
CA ALA A 211 -13.77 -19.79 1.64
C ALA A 211 -13.29 -21.13 1.04
N ILE A 212 -12.24 -21.08 0.20
CA ILE A 212 -11.60 -22.27 -0.38
C ILE A 212 -10.99 -23.15 0.73
N SER A 213 -10.18 -22.57 1.62
CA SER A 213 -9.45 -23.29 2.65
C SER A 213 -10.37 -23.96 3.67
N THR A 214 -11.55 -23.40 3.90
CA THR A 214 -12.55 -23.95 4.86
C THR A 214 -13.66 -24.72 4.17
N ASN A 215 -13.63 -24.85 2.84
CA ASN A 215 -14.69 -25.45 2.03
C ASN A 215 -16.07 -24.83 2.30
N ASN A 216 -16.11 -23.52 2.48
CA ASN A 216 -17.31 -22.73 2.70
C ASN A 216 -17.69 -21.93 1.45
N LYS A 217 -18.93 -21.44 1.40
CA LYS A 217 -19.33 -20.49 0.37
C LYS A 217 -18.92 -19.07 0.73
N LEU A 218 -18.51 -18.31 -0.29
CA LEU A 218 -18.29 -16.86 -0.19
C LEU A 218 -19.61 -16.13 -0.48
N LEU A 219 -19.97 -15.23 0.43
CA LEU A 219 -21.08 -14.31 0.20
C LEU A 219 -20.55 -13.06 -0.53
N LEU A 220 -20.74 -13.01 -1.86
CA LEU A 220 -20.24 -11.93 -2.70
C LEU A 220 -21.15 -10.71 -2.63
N ARG A 221 -20.56 -9.59 -2.21
CA ARG A 221 -21.23 -8.28 -2.13
C ARG A 221 -20.91 -7.46 -3.37
N SER A 222 -21.86 -6.63 -3.83
CA SER A 222 -21.64 -5.66 -4.93
C SER A 222 -20.94 -6.25 -6.17
N PRO A 223 -21.42 -7.36 -6.76
CA PRO A 223 -20.72 -8.09 -7.82
C PRO A 223 -20.42 -7.24 -9.06
N LEU A 224 -21.25 -6.23 -9.34
CA LEU A 224 -21.12 -5.34 -10.51
C LEU A 224 -20.25 -4.10 -10.23
N ALA A 225 -19.78 -3.90 -9.00
CA ALA A 225 -18.88 -2.78 -8.71
C ALA A 225 -17.53 -2.99 -9.40
N THR A 226 -17.03 -1.95 -10.07
CA THR A 226 -15.73 -1.98 -10.75
C THR A 226 -14.62 -1.41 -9.87
N ARG A 227 -13.43 -1.99 -9.95
CA ARG A 227 -12.26 -1.54 -9.20
C ARG A 227 -11.01 -1.60 -10.08
N PRO A 228 -10.03 -0.71 -9.84
CA PRO A 228 -8.74 -0.72 -10.52
C PRO A 228 -7.80 -1.73 -9.83
N TRP A 229 -7.90 -3.00 -10.24
CA TRP A 229 -7.11 -4.08 -9.65
C TRP A 229 -5.68 -4.10 -10.18
N GLN A 230 -4.70 -4.24 -9.30
CA GLN A 230 -3.29 -4.34 -9.67
C GLN A 230 -2.52 -5.24 -8.68
N HIS A 231 -1.42 -5.85 -9.14
CA HIS A 231 -0.54 -6.59 -8.24
C HIS A 231 0.17 -5.66 -7.26
N VAL A 232 0.50 -6.16 -6.07
CA VAL A 232 1.17 -5.38 -5.00
C VAL A 232 2.52 -4.80 -5.45
N PHE A 233 3.19 -5.45 -6.39
CA PHE A 233 4.47 -4.98 -6.93
C PHE A 233 4.32 -3.72 -7.77
N GLU A 234 3.17 -3.51 -8.42
CA GLU A 234 2.94 -2.32 -9.23
C GLU A 234 3.07 -1.03 -8.42
N PRO A 235 2.27 -0.79 -7.37
CA PRO A 235 2.42 0.42 -6.59
C PRO A 235 3.76 0.46 -5.85
N ILE A 236 4.30 -0.67 -5.36
CA ILE A 236 5.60 -0.69 -4.70
C ILE A 236 6.70 -0.22 -5.66
N SER A 237 6.71 -0.66 -6.92
CA SER A 237 7.67 -0.21 -7.92
C SER A 237 7.59 1.31 -8.15
N GLY A 238 6.37 1.85 -8.15
CA GLY A 238 6.13 3.28 -8.20
C GLY A 238 6.66 4.02 -6.97
N TYR A 239 6.42 3.48 -5.77
CA TYR A 239 6.92 4.07 -4.52
C TYR A 239 8.45 4.15 -4.49
N LEU A 240 9.11 3.09 -4.95
CA LEU A 240 10.57 3.04 -5.06
C LEU A 240 11.11 4.10 -6.03
N LYS A 241 10.48 4.26 -7.21
CA LYS A 241 10.85 5.32 -8.17
C LYS A 241 10.67 6.71 -7.60
N VAL A 242 9.57 6.97 -6.89
CA VAL A 242 9.34 8.25 -6.21
C VAL A 242 10.43 8.50 -5.17
N ALA A 243 10.75 7.49 -4.34
CA ALA A 243 11.78 7.63 -3.32
C ALA A 243 13.17 7.91 -3.92
N GLU A 244 13.54 7.24 -5.01
CA GLU A 244 14.77 7.50 -5.75
C GLU A 244 14.82 8.95 -6.27
N GLY A 245 13.75 9.42 -6.91
CA GLY A 245 13.65 10.79 -7.43
C GLY A 245 13.70 11.87 -6.33
N LEU A 246 13.04 11.64 -5.20
CA LEU A 246 13.11 12.53 -4.03
C LEU A 246 14.51 12.57 -3.43
N PHE A 247 15.18 11.44 -3.35
CA PHE A 247 16.55 11.35 -2.84
C PHE A 247 17.55 12.13 -3.70
N GLU A 248 17.39 12.07 -5.03
CA GLU A 248 18.27 12.73 -5.99
C GLU A 248 18.02 14.23 -6.11
N SER A 249 16.76 14.66 -6.02
CA SER A 249 16.32 16.02 -6.35
C SER A 249 15.80 16.84 -5.16
N GLY A 250 15.63 16.21 -3.98
CA GLY A 250 15.12 16.85 -2.77
C GLY A 250 13.75 17.49 -2.98
N ALA A 251 13.55 18.67 -2.39
CA ALA A 251 12.30 19.43 -2.46
C ALA A 251 11.79 19.72 -3.89
N LYS A 252 12.64 19.74 -4.90
CA LYS A 252 12.25 19.95 -6.30
C LYS A 252 11.41 18.80 -6.87
N ALA A 253 11.51 17.60 -6.27
CA ALA A 253 10.73 16.44 -6.65
C ALA A 253 9.45 16.25 -5.81
N ASN A 254 9.16 17.17 -4.88
CA ASN A 254 7.94 17.14 -4.08
C ASN A 254 6.70 17.17 -4.99
N ASP A 255 5.86 16.15 -4.85
CA ASP A 255 4.65 16.03 -5.66
C ASP A 255 3.68 15.02 -5.01
N CYS A 256 2.59 14.71 -5.70
CA CYS A 256 1.69 13.60 -5.39
C CYS A 256 1.53 12.72 -6.63
N TRP A 257 1.36 11.41 -6.46
CA TRP A 257 1.44 10.45 -7.56
C TRP A 257 0.33 9.39 -7.49
N ASN A 258 -0.31 9.13 -8.61
CA ASN A 258 -1.25 8.02 -8.78
C ASN A 258 -0.55 6.80 -9.38
N PHE A 259 -0.80 5.63 -8.78
CA PHE A 259 -0.38 4.33 -9.28
C PHE A 259 -1.58 3.41 -9.41
N GLY A 260 -1.90 3.00 -10.60
CA GLY A 260 -3.05 2.17 -10.94
C GLY A 260 -2.77 1.27 -12.14
N PRO A 261 -3.67 0.33 -12.44
CA PRO A 261 -3.57 -0.51 -13.62
C PRO A 261 -3.88 0.30 -14.90
N ASN A 262 -3.64 -0.30 -16.04
CA ASN A 262 -4.16 0.22 -17.30
C ASN A 262 -5.70 0.16 -17.31
N ASN A 263 -6.34 1.01 -18.08
CA ASN A 263 -7.81 1.03 -18.18
C ASN A 263 -8.40 -0.31 -18.68
N SER A 264 -7.64 -1.08 -19.46
CA SER A 264 -8.00 -2.44 -19.90
C SER A 264 -8.19 -3.43 -18.75
N ASP A 265 -7.59 -3.15 -17.58
CA ASP A 265 -7.57 -4.06 -16.43
C ASP A 265 -8.59 -3.71 -15.34
N ILE A 266 -9.46 -2.74 -15.63
CA ILE A 266 -10.61 -2.43 -14.76
C ILE A 266 -11.66 -3.53 -14.94
N ARG A 267 -11.99 -4.23 -13.87
CA ARG A 267 -12.93 -5.35 -13.85
C ARG A 267 -13.91 -5.25 -12.71
N THR A 268 -15.04 -5.88 -12.87
CA THR A 268 -16.04 -6.06 -11.81
C THR A 268 -15.54 -7.02 -10.74
N VAL A 269 -16.09 -6.90 -9.55
CA VAL A 269 -15.83 -7.83 -8.43
C VAL A 269 -16.13 -9.27 -8.84
N GLN A 270 -17.20 -9.49 -9.62
CA GLN A 270 -17.56 -10.81 -10.12
C GLN A 270 -16.49 -11.38 -11.07
N GLU A 271 -16.05 -10.61 -12.08
CA GLU A 271 -15.01 -11.07 -13.02
C GLU A 271 -13.71 -11.45 -12.31
N ILE A 272 -13.28 -10.65 -11.32
CA ILE A 272 -12.10 -10.97 -10.48
C ILE A 272 -12.29 -12.27 -9.71
N THR A 273 -13.47 -12.45 -9.14
CA THR A 273 -13.80 -13.68 -8.41
C THR A 273 -13.73 -14.91 -9.33
N GLU A 274 -14.32 -14.81 -10.51
CA GLU A 274 -14.30 -15.89 -11.51
C GLU A 274 -12.87 -16.21 -11.99
N LEU A 275 -12.04 -15.19 -12.23
CA LEU A 275 -10.64 -15.35 -12.61
C LEU A 275 -9.83 -16.09 -11.51
N PHE A 276 -9.98 -15.67 -10.26
CA PHE A 276 -9.28 -16.32 -9.14
C PHE A 276 -9.70 -17.77 -8.99
N LEU A 277 -11.00 -18.07 -9.01
CA LEU A 277 -11.53 -19.42 -8.92
C LEU A 277 -11.12 -20.31 -10.09
N ALA A 278 -11.03 -19.75 -11.30
CA ALA A 278 -10.53 -20.47 -12.48
C ALA A 278 -9.08 -20.92 -12.29
N CYS A 279 -8.21 -20.05 -11.72
CA CYS A 279 -6.85 -20.43 -11.35
C CYS A 279 -6.79 -21.62 -10.37
N TRP A 280 -7.80 -21.76 -9.51
CA TRP A 280 -7.89 -22.86 -8.56
C TRP A 280 -8.60 -24.12 -9.13
N GLY A 281 -9.26 -24.01 -10.27
CA GLY A 281 -10.09 -25.06 -10.84
C GLY A 281 -11.37 -25.33 -10.03
N ILE A 282 -11.84 -24.33 -9.28
CA ILE A 282 -13.00 -24.43 -8.38
C ILE A 282 -14.19 -23.73 -9.00
N LYS A 283 -15.39 -24.28 -8.79
CA LYS A 283 -16.68 -23.71 -9.21
C LYS A 283 -17.68 -23.79 -8.07
N ASP A 284 -18.73 -22.99 -8.15
CA ASP A 284 -19.94 -23.09 -7.31
C ASP A 284 -19.73 -22.82 -5.80
N ILE A 285 -18.75 -21.95 -5.43
CA ILE A 285 -18.55 -21.52 -4.05
C ILE A 285 -19.07 -20.10 -3.76
N ILE A 286 -19.78 -19.48 -4.71
CA ILE A 286 -20.27 -18.09 -4.57
C ILE A 286 -21.76 -18.11 -4.30
N ASP A 287 -22.17 -17.38 -3.25
CA ASP A 287 -23.53 -16.93 -3.03
C ASP A 287 -23.58 -15.39 -3.12
N PHE A 288 -24.68 -14.80 -3.56
CA PHE A 288 -24.80 -13.35 -3.69
C PHE A 288 -25.51 -12.75 -2.47
N ASP A 289 -24.92 -11.69 -1.92
CA ASP A 289 -25.53 -10.94 -0.82
C ASP A 289 -26.58 -9.97 -1.38
N THR A 290 -27.82 -10.10 -0.94
CA THR A 290 -28.94 -9.23 -1.29
C THR A 290 -29.27 -8.21 -0.19
N SER A 291 -28.51 -8.19 0.91
CA SER A 291 -28.73 -7.28 2.03
C SER A 291 -28.28 -5.84 1.71
N THR A 292 -28.87 -4.86 2.40
CA THR A 292 -28.42 -3.46 2.29
C THR A 292 -27.05 -3.30 2.94
N GLN A 293 -26.07 -2.89 2.15
CA GLN A 293 -24.70 -2.65 2.59
C GLN A 293 -24.45 -1.15 2.90
N PRO A 294 -23.49 -0.80 3.76
CA PRO A 294 -22.99 0.58 3.86
C PRO A 294 -22.56 1.10 2.49
N HIS A 295 -22.63 2.43 2.30
CA HIS A 295 -22.25 3.03 1.03
C HIS A 295 -20.81 2.65 0.65
N GLU A 296 -20.69 2.04 -0.52
CA GLU A 296 -19.42 1.74 -1.18
C GLU A 296 -19.51 2.24 -2.63
N ALA A 297 -18.47 2.96 -3.07
CA ALA A 297 -18.43 3.53 -4.42
C ALA A 297 -18.62 2.45 -5.48
N LYS A 298 -19.44 2.72 -6.50
CA LYS A 298 -19.70 1.79 -7.62
C LYS A 298 -18.53 1.76 -8.59
N SER A 299 -17.92 2.92 -8.85
CA SER A 299 -16.77 3.07 -9.74
C SER A 299 -15.73 3.99 -9.12
N LEU A 300 -14.47 3.62 -9.28
CA LEU A 300 -13.32 4.44 -8.93
C LEU A 300 -12.15 3.99 -9.81
N SER A 301 -11.53 4.93 -10.49
CA SER A 301 -10.33 4.69 -11.30
C SER A 301 -9.33 5.85 -11.15
N LEU A 302 -8.05 5.59 -11.44
CA LEU A 302 -6.99 6.57 -11.38
C LEU A 302 -6.46 6.88 -12.78
N ASP A 303 -6.24 8.16 -13.07
CA ASP A 303 -5.40 8.58 -14.20
C ASP A 303 -3.92 8.46 -13.78
N ILE A 304 -3.16 7.63 -14.47
CA ILE A 304 -1.74 7.37 -14.21
C ILE A 304 -0.82 8.07 -15.21
N SER A 305 -1.36 8.90 -16.10
CA SER A 305 -0.61 9.56 -17.18
C SER A 305 0.57 10.36 -16.67
N LYS A 306 0.43 11.00 -15.49
CA LYS A 306 1.51 11.75 -14.85
C LYS A 306 2.69 10.86 -14.47
N ALA A 307 2.44 9.70 -13.84
CA ALA A 307 3.46 8.73 -13.48
C ALA A 307 4.14 8.16 -14.73
N GLN A 308 3.36 7.84 -15.77
CA GLN A 308 3.89 7.37 -17.05
C GLN A 308 4.82 8.38 -17.69
N PHE A 309 4.41 9.65 -17.76
CA PHE A 309 5.16 10.68 -18.46
C PHE A 309 6.37 11.17 -17.66
N LYS A 310 6.22 11.44 -16.36
CA LYS A 310 7.27 12.07 -15.55
C LYS A 310 8.22 11.09 -14.86
N LEU A 311 7.71 9.91 -14.45
CA LEU A 311 8.51 8.90 -13.78
C LEU A 311 8.92 7.75 -14.73
N TYR A 312 8.42 7.75 -15.97
CA TYR A 312 8.57 6.61 -16.89
C TYR A 312 8.14 5.30 -16.20
N TRP A 313 7.06 5.38 -15.40
CA TRP A 313 6.46 4.25 -14.72
C TRP A 313 5.19 3.79 -15.44
N SER A 314 5.06 2.51 -15.66
CA SER A 314 3.84 1.86 -16.13
C SER A 314 3.69 0.53 -15.43
N PRO A 315 2.46 0.03 -15.20
CA PRO A 315 2.26 -1.31 -14.70
C PRO A 315 2.89 -2.33 -15.65
N GLN A 316 3.57 -3.33 -15.09
CA GLN A 316 4.29 -4.35 -15.87
C GLN A 316 3.46 -5.62 -16.04
N TRP A 317 2.72 -6.02 -15.01
CA TRP A 317 1.82 -7.16 -15.06
C TRP A 317 0.40 -6.68 -15.34
N ASP A 318 -0.23 -7.24 -16.37
CA ASP A 318 -1.67 -7.11 -16.58
C ASP A 318 -2.45 -7.88 -15.50
N LEU A 319 -3.76 -7.77 -15.55
CA LEU A 319 -4.61 -8.37 -14.53
C LEU A 319 -4.53 -9.91 -14.52
N GLU A 320 -4.43 -10.55 -15.69
CA GLU A 320 -4.30 -12.00 -15.79
C GLU A 320 -3.03 -12.50 -15.10
N ASN A 321 -1.88 -11.90 -15.40
CA ASN A 321 -0.62 -12.20 -14.72
C ASN A 321 -0.69 -11.92 -13.21
N ALA A 322 -1.22 -10.76 -12.82
CA ALA A 322 -1.39 -10.41 -11.41
C ALA A 322 -2.22 -11.45 -10.65
N MET A 323 -3.29 -11.93 -11.28
CA MET A 323 -4.17 -12.94 -10.69
C MET A 323 -3.53 -14.32 -10.62
N GLU A 324 -2.83 -14.73 -11.68
CA GLU A 324 -2.10 -16.00 -11.71
C GLU A 324 -1.04 -16.04 -10.61
N LYS A 325 -0.19 -15.01 -10.51
CA LYS A 325 0.84 -14.92 -9.47
C LYS A 325 0.25 -14.93 -8.06
N THR A 326 -0.85 -14.21 -7.85
CA THR A 326 -1.59 -14.22 -6.60
C THR A 326 -2.13 -15.62 -6.26
N ALA A 327 -2.76 -16.29 -7.22
CA ALA A 327 -3.32 -17.63 -7.02
C ALA A 327 -2.23 -18.68 -6.77
N ILE A 328 -1.11 -18.64 -7.49
CA ILE A 328 0.04 -19.54 -7.26
C ILE A 328 0.55 -19.39 -5.83
N TRP A 329 0.69 -18.17 -5.35
CA TRP A 329 1.17 -17.91 -4.00
C TRP A 329 0.23 -18.52 -2.93
N TYR A 330 -1.10 -18.27 -3.05
CA TYR A 330 -2.08 -18.81 -2.10
C TYR A 330 -2.21 -20.33 -2.17
N LYS A 331 -2.06 -20.95 -3.37
CA LYS A 331 -2.01 -22.40 -3.50
C LYS A 331 -0.84 -23.01 -2.76
N ALA A 332 0.34 -22.42 -2.94
CA ALA A 332 1.53 -22.86 -2.21
C ALA A 332 1.35 -22.68 -0.69
N CYS A 333 0.71 -21.62 -0.26
CA CYS A 333 0.38 -21.41 1.16
C CYS A 333 -0.59 -22.47 1.68
N PHE A 334 -1.58 -22.87 0.88
CA PHE A 334 -2.54 -23.92 1.21
C PHE A 334 -1.91 -25.31 1.26
N GLU A 335 -0.88 -25.57 0.45
CA GLU A 335 -0.16 -26.83 0.31
C GLU A 335 1.10 -26.92 1.20
N ASP A 336 1.28 -26.00 2.17
CA ASP A 336 2.48 -25.89 3.03
C ASP A 336 3.80 -25.79 2.25
N GLY A 337 3.77 -25.13 1.10
CA GLY A 337 4.92 -24.90 0.23
C GLY A 337 5.90 -23.87 0.77
N ASP A 338 7.05 -23.75 0.11
CA ASP A 338 8.09 -22.74 0.44
C ASP A 338 7.69 -21.34 -0.05
N ILE A 339 6.98 -20.62 0.83
CA ILE A 339 6.44 -19.29 0.54
C ILE A 339 7.54 -18.25 0.29
N LEU A 340 8.65 -18.32 1.03
CA LEU A 340 9.76 -17.40 0.84
C LEU A 340 10.39 -17.58 -0.55
N LYS A 341 10.57 -18.83 -0.98
CA LYS A 341 11.12 -19.15 -2.30
C LYS A 341 10.21 -18.62 -3.42
N ILE A 342 8.92 -18.92 -3.37
CA ILE A 342 7.96 -18.44 -4.39
C ILE A 342 7.92 -16.91 -4.43
N SER A 343 7.95 -16.27 -3.25
CA SER A 343 7.95 -14.83 -3.15
C SER A 343 9.20 -14.20 -3.75
N THR A 344 10.39 -14.78 -3.51
CA THR A 344 11.64 -14.29 -4.10
C THR A 344 11.67 -14.51 -5.61
N GLU A 345 11.20 -15.64 -6.10
CA GLU A 345 11.09 -15.91 -7.55
C GLU A 345 10.16 -14.91 -8.25
N GLN A 346 9.01 -14.57 -7.64
CA GLN A 346 8.11 -13.54 -8.18
C GLN A 346 8.74 -12.14 -8.18
N ILE A 347 9.52 -11.79 -7.15
CA ILE A 347 10.25 -10.52 -7.10
C ILE A 347 11.31 -10.48 -8.20
N GLU A 348 12.11 -11.54 -8.37
CA GLU A 348 13.15 -11.62 -9.39
C GLU A 348 12.59 -11.58 -10.83
N GLU A 349 11.37 -12.11 -11.03
CA GLU A 349 10.68 -12.03 -12.32
C GLU A 349 10.19 -10.60 -12.61
N TYR A 350 9.79 -9.86 -11.58
CA TYR A 350 9.21 -8.54 -11.73
C TYR A 350 10.29 -7.44 -11.87
N TYR A 351 11.41 -7.53 -11.14
CA TYR A 351 12.44 -6.49 -11.05
C TYR A 351 13.70 -6.82 -11.86
#